data_6a74029beebe783d657a4fcf3598bd68
#
_entry.id   6a74029beebe783d657a4fcf3598bd68
#
_cell.length_a   1.000
_cell.length_b   1.000
_cell.length_c   1.000
_cell.angle_alpha   90.00
_cell.angle_beta   90.00
_cell.angle_gamma   90.00
#
_symmetry.space_group_name_H-M   'P 1'
#
loop_
_entity.id
_entity.type
_entity.pdbx_description
1 polymer ?
#
loop_
_entity_poly.entity_id
_entity_poly.type
_entity_poly.pdbx_seq_one_letter_code
_entity_poly.pdbx_strand_id
1 'polypeptide(L)'
;LRNIGNVKKDGQVRSVASGALTDGTAVIVNADGTVSVVGIGAASIGSAVTFENASTADNATAYDTSNDKIVIAYRDSANSQYHTAVVGTVSGTSISFGTPVVVTSNYHANHSINFDTNAGKMVIVTSDSGTGSYGRAIVGTVSGTSISFGSV
;
A
#
# COMPACT_ATOMS: atom_id res chain seq x y z
N LEU A 1 -34.81 9.68 -31.82
CA LEU A 1 -34.70 8.42 -31.07
C LEU A 1 -34.30 7.31 -32.03
N ARG A 2 -33.08 6.85 -32.00
CA ARG A 2 -32.67 5.67 -32.74
C ARG A 2 -33.03 4.44 -31.93
N ASN A 3 -33.77 3.48 -32.52
CA ASN A 3 -34.01 2.20 -31.91
C ASN A 3 -32.70 1.50 -31.58
N ILE A 4 -32.47 1.28 -30.32
CA ILE A 4 -31.31 0.57 -29.80
C ILE A 4 -31.62 -0.91 -29.90
N GLY A 5 -31.02 -1.55 -30.89
CA GLY A 5 -31.05 -2.99 -31.04
C GLY A 5 -32.40 -3.54 -31.54
N ASN A 6 -32.43 -4.07 -32.73
CA ASN A 6 -33.52 -4.89 -33.22
C ASN A 6 -33.29 -6.32 -32.73
N VAL A 7 -34.01 -6.74 -31.69
CA VAL A 7 -33.98 -8.14 -31.23
C VAL A 7 -34.61 -9.00 -32.28
N LYS A 8 -33.82 -9.76 -32.99
CA LYS A 8 -34.34 -10.75 -33.94
C LYS A 8 -34.89 -11.95 -33.15
N LYS A 9 -35.75 -12.72 -33.83
CA LYS A 9 -36.41 -13.92 -33.32
C LYS A 9 -35.42 -15.02 -32.84
N ASP A 10 -34.13 -14.87 -33.16
CA ASP A 10 -33.01 -15.76 -32.80
C ASP A 10 -32.27 -15.30 -31.53
N GLY A 11 -32.74 -14.27 -30.83
CA GLY A 11 -32.10 -13.75 -29.60
C GLY A 11 -30.90 -12.83 -29.84
N GLN A 12 -30.60 -12.47 -31.10
CA GLN A 12 -29.49 -11.58 -31.40
C GLN A 12 -29.88 -10.10 -31.25
N VAL A 13 -29.00 -9.33 -30.54
CA VAL A 13 -29.09 -7.87 -30.45
C VAL A 13 -28.03 -7.25 -31.37
N ARG A 14 -28.45 -6.32 -32.23
CA ARG A 14 -27.52 -5.53 -33.05
C ARG A 14 -27.35 -4.14 -32.44
N SER A 15 -26.13 -3.76 -32.17
CA SER A 15 -25.76 -2.44 -31.69
C SER A 15 -24.59 -1.88 -32.50
N VAL A 16 -24.46 -0.56 -32.52
CA VAL A 16 -23.34 0.09 -33.18
C VAL A 16 -22.15 0.12 -32.21
N ALA A 17 -20.98 -0.31 -32.66
CA ALA A 17 -19.76 -0.21 -31.89
C ALA A 17 -19.33 1.24 -31.75
N SER A 18 -18.91 1.64 -30.56
CA SER A 18 -18.28 2.94 -30.30
C SER A 18 -16.77 2.96 -30.59
N GLY A 19 -16.20 1.84 -31.06
CA GLY A 19 -14.79 1.65 -31.41
C GLY A 19 -14.57 0.31 -32.06
N ALA A 20 -13.32 -0.07 -32.30
CA ALA A 20 -12.95 -1.38 -32.84
C ALA A 20 -13.31 -2.49 -31.83
N LEU A 21 -14.06 -3.51 -32.31
CA LEU A 21 -14.39 -4.71 -31.55
C LEU A 21 -13.67 -5.91 -32.17
N THR A 22 -12.99 -6.68 -31.33
CA THR A 22 -12.42 -7.97 -31.71
C THR A 22 -13.43 -9.06 -31.39
N ASP A 23 -13.54 -10.07 -32.27
CA ASP A 23 -14.43 -11.20 -32.05
C ASP A 23 -14.15 -11.91 -30.73
N GLY A 24 -15.22 -12.29 -30.02
CA GLY A 24 -15.14 -12.92 -28.69
C GLY A 24 -14.85 -11.97 -27.52
N THR A 25 -14.75 -10.65 -27.75
CA THR A 25 -14.52 -9.68 -26.71
C THR A 25 -15.81 -9.37 -25.93
N ALA A 26 -15.75 -9.36 -24.59
CA ALA A 26 -16.86 -8.91 -23.77
C ALA A 26 -17.13 -7.42 -23.99
N VAL A 27 -18.39 -7.03 -24.09
CA VAL A 27 -18.81 -5.64 -24.33
C VAL A 27 -19.86 -5.20 -23.32
N ILE A 28 -19.92 -3.90 -23.06
CA ILE A 28 -21.01 -3.24 -22.34
C ILE A 28 -21.85 -2.41 -23.30
N VAL A 29 -23.13 -2.27 -22.99
CA VAL A 29 -24.02 -1.35 -23.70
C VAL A 29 -23.96 0.01 -23.00
N ASN A 30 -23.59 1.03 -23.74
CA ASN A 30 -23.51 2.41 -23.25
C ASN A 30 -24.92 3.04 -23.14
N ALA A 31 -25.04 4.11 -22.39
CA ALA A 31 -26.31 4.82 -22.21
C ALA A 31 -26.87 5.41 -23.52
N ASP A 32 -26.03 5.66 -24.53
CA ASP A 32 -26.41 6.12 -25.85
C ASP A 32 -26.83 4.98 -26.80
N GLY A 33 -26.78 3.72 -26.33
CA GLY A 33 -27.12 2.52 -27.07
C GLY A 33 -26.03 1.97 -28.00
N THR A 34 -24.84 2.52 -27.93
CA THR A 34 -23.66 1.92 -28.54
C THR A 34 -23.08 0.81 -27.65
N VAL A 35 -22.17 0.00 -28.19
CA VAL A 35 -21.41 -0.97 -27.42
C VAL A 35 -19.92 -0.61 -27.44
N SER A 36 -19.28 -0.79 -26.32
CA SER A 36 -17.83 -0.66 -26.17
C SER A 36 -17.23 -1.90 -25.54
N VAL A 37 -15.95 -2.13 -25.80
CA VAL A 37 -15.20 -3.21 -25.16
C VAL A 37 -15.19 -2.99 -23.65
N VAL A 38 -15.46 -4.05 -22.88
CA VAL A 38 -15.11 -4.05 -21.46
C VAL A 38 -13.60 -4.02 -21.37
N GLY A 39 -13.04 -2.83 -21.23
CA GLY A 39 -11.62 -2.68 -20.89
C GLY A 39 -11.40 -3.24 -19.50
N ILE A 40 -10.88 -4.47 -19.41
CA ILE A 40 -10.10 -4.82 -18.22
C ILE A 40 -8.88 -3.92 -18.31
N GLY A 41 -8.88 -2.83 -17.52
CA GLY A 41 -7.72 -1.97 -17.43
C GLY A 41 -6.50 -2.87 -17.23
N ALA A 42 -5.48 -2.74 -18.07
CA ALA A 42 -4.25 -3.48 -17.89
C ALA A 42 -3.80 -3.28 -16.43
N ALA A 43 -3.55 -4.36 -15.71
CA ALA A 43 -3.01 -4.27 -14.37
C ALA A 43 -1.72 -3.44 -14.45
N SER A 44 -1.72 -2.28 -13.82
CA SER A 44 -0.57 -1.40 -13.79
C SER A 44 0.27 -1.78 -12.58
N ILE A 45 1.50 -2.23 -12.83
CA ILE A 45 2.49 -2.52 -11.78
C ILE A 45 3.36 -1.27 -11.66
N GLY A 46 3.47 -0.72 -10.44
CA GLY A 46 4.36 0.40 -10.13
C GLY A 46 5.83 -0.01 -10.15
N SER A 47 6.70 0.97 -10.29
CA SER A 47 8.14 0.76 -10.14
C SER A 47 8.50 0.58 -8.65
N ALA A 48 9.48 -0.28 -8.36
CA ALA A 48 10.02 -0.40 -7.02
C ALA A 48 10.70 0.91 -6.59
N VAL A 49 10.49 1.30 -5.33
CA VAL A 49 11.11 2.48 -4.73
C VAL A 49 11.89 2.04 -3.50
N THR A 50 13.15 2.46 -3.42
CA THR A 50 14.03 2.16 -2.28
C THR A 50 13.66 3.06 -1.11
N PHE A 51 13.40 2.48 0.06
CA PHE A 51 13.15 3.22 1.30
C PHE A 51 14.41 3.36 2.18
N GLU A 52 15.42 2.51 1.94
CA GLU A 52 16.72 2.56 2.61
C GLU A 52 17.80 2.10 1.62
N ASN A 53 18.89 2.88 1.50
CA ASN A 53 20.00 2.57 0.56
C ASN A 53 21.06 1.62 1.14
N ALA A 54 20.83 1.10 2.34
CA ALA A 54 21.68 0.14 3.01
C ALA A 54 20.96 -1.22 3.18
N SER A 55 21.70 -2.19 3.73
CA SER A 55 21.11 -3.47 4.09
C SER A 55 20.13 -3.30 5.24
N THR A 56 18.94 -3.85 5.10
CA THR A 56 17.91 -3.89 6.13
C THR A 56 17.63 -5.32 6.55
N ALA A 57 17.19 -5.50 7.78
CA ALA A 57 16.75 -6.78 8.31
C ALA A 57 15.52 -6.62 9.23
N ASP A 58 14.87 -7.75 9.52
CA ASP A 58 13.70 -7.79 10.41
C ASP A 58 12.60 -6.81 9.99
N ASN A 59 12.36 -6.68 8.67
CA ASN A 59 11.39 -5.71 8.13
C ASN A 59 9.96 -6.11 8.49
N ALA A 60 9.19 -5.17 9.04
CA ALA A 60 7.77 -5.31 9.35
C ALA A 60 7.00 -4.08 8.85
N THR A 61 5.75 -4.27 8.41
CA THR A 61 4.93 -3.18 7.88
C THR A 61 3.54 -3.19 8.48
N ALA A 62 2.97 -2.00 8.68
CA ALA A 62 1.55 -1.83 9.01
C ALA A 62 0.97 -0.61 8.29
N TYR A 63 -0.35 -0.64 8.11
CA TYR A 63 -1.10 0.45 7.50
C TYR A 63 -1.84 1.26 8.55
N ASP A 64 -1.57 2.55 8.58
CA ASP A 64 -2.28 3.54 9.39
C ASP A 64 -3.53 4.01 8.62
N THR A 65 -4.69 3.49 9.02
CA THR A 65 -5.97 3.80 8.39
C THR A 65 -6.46 5.23 8.69
N SER A 66 -5.93 5.88 9.72
CA SER A 66 -6.32 7.24 10.10
C SER A 66 -5.61 8.31 9.27
N ASN A 67 -4.37 8.04 8.87
CA ASN A 67 -3.54 8.97 8.12
C ASN A 67 -3.32 8.54 6.65
N ASP A 68 -3.84 7.38 6.24
CA ASP A 68 -3.61 6.80 4.91
C ASP A 68 -2.11 6.64 4.62
N LYS A 69 -1.39 5.96 5.52
CA LYS A 69 0.06 5.78 5.46
C LYS A 69 0.49 4.34 5.71
N ILE A 70 1.59 3.95 5.08
CA ILE A 70 2.32 2.72 5.42
C ILE A 70 3.46 3.09 6.38
N VAL A 71 3.65 2.32 7.42
CA VAL A 71 4.85 2.42 8.27
C VAL A 71 5.66 1.14 8.11
N ILE A 72 6.95 1.30 7.82
CA ILE A 72 7.91 0.20 7.76
C ILE A 72 8.84 0.36 8.97
N ALA A 73 8.92 -0.67 9.80
CA ALA A 73 9.91 -0.78 10.87
C ALA A 73 10.97 -1.78 10.45
N TYR A 74 12.24 -1.46 10.64
CA TYR A 74 13.35 -2.28 10.19
C TYR A 74 14.60 -2.05 11.03
N ARG A 75 15.55 -2.96 10.92
CA ARG A 75 16.90 -2.80 11.46
C ARG A 75 17.79 -2.21 10.37
N ASP A 76 18.38 -1.06 10.67
CA ASP A 76 19.23 -0.30 9.76
C ASP A 76 20.72 -0.68 9.94
N SER A 77 21.27 -1.43 9.00
CA SER A 77 22.65 -1.89 9.07
C SER A 77 23.68 -0.76 8.87
N ALA A 78 23.32 0.33 8.18
CA ALA A 78 24.19 1.48 8.01
C ALA A 78 24.23 2.38 9.25
N ASN A 79 23.19 2.32 10.09
CA ASN A 79 23.08 3.10 11.31
C ASN A 79 23.24 2.22 12.55
N SER A 80 24.38 1.58 12.71
CA SER A 80 24.73 0.78 13.89
C SER A 80 23.70 -0.30 14.25
N GLN A 81 22.96 -0.79 13.27
CA GLN A 81 21.87 -1.78 13.44
C GLN A 81 20.72 -1.25 14.31
N TYR A 82 20.52 0.06 14.36
CA TYR A 82 19.44 0.65 15.14
C TYR A 82 18.07 0.30 14.58
N HIS A 83 17.14 0.17 15.47
CA HIS A 83 15.73 0.01 15.11
C HIS A 83 15.21 1.33 14.55
N THR A 84 14.80 1.31 13.29
CA THR A 84 14.41 2.49 12.52
C THR A 84 13.02 2.29 11.94
N ALA A 85 12.29 3.36 11.73
CA ALA A 85 11.01 3.33 11.04
C ALA A 85 10.91 4.45 10.00
N VAL A 86 10.19 4.20 8.92
CA VAL A 86 9.91 5.17 7.87
C VAL A 86 8.45 5.15 7.48
N VAL A 87 7.91 6.33 7.15
CA VAL A 87 6.52 6.51 6.72
C VAL A 87 6.46 6.58 5.20
N GLY A 88 5.61 5.75 4.59
CA GLY A 88 5.34 5.73 3.17
C GLY A 88 3.96 6.28 2.82
N THR A 89 3.86 6.98 1.70
CA THR A 89 2.60 7.44 1.10
C THR A 89 2.41 6.76 -0.24
N VAL A 90 1.30 6.02 -0.39
CA VAL A 90 0.92 5.37 -1.64
C VAL A 90 0.03 6.32 -2.44
N SER A 91 0.30 6.45 -3.74
CA SER A 91 -0.52 7.21 -4.68
C SER A 91 -0.60 6.46 -6.01
N GLY A 92 -1.77 5.92 -6.32
CA GLY A 92 -1.96 5.05 -7.48
C GLY A 92 -1.04 3.83 -7.43
N THR A 93 -0.10 3.72 -8.36
CA THR A 93 0.89 2.64 -8.42
C THR A 93 2.27 3.03 -7.90
N SER A 94 2.39 4.20 -7.28
CA SER A 94 3.66 4.74 -6.74
C SER A 94 3.63 4.80 -5.21
N ILE A 95 4.81 4.69 -4.61
CA ILE A 95 5.03 4.94 -3.18
C ILE A 95 6.17 5.95 -3.02
N SER A 96 6.03 6.86 -2.07
CA SER A 96 7.10 7.78 -1.65
C SER A 96 7.31 7.66 -0.14
N PHE A 97 8.53 7.92 0.31
CA PHE A 97 8.91 7.79 1.72
C PHE A 97 9.32 9.12 2.31
N GLY A 98 9.01 9.31 3.60
CA GLY A 98 9.52 10.40 4.41
C GLY A 98 10.95 10.12 4.89
N THR A 99 11.43 10.95 5.80
CA THR A 99 12.75 10.73 6.43
C THR A 99 12.65 9.60 7.45
N PRO A 100 13.55 8.61 7.43
CA PRO A 100 13.62 7.57 8.45
C PRO A 100 13.87 8.15 9.86
N VAL A 101 13.25 7.55 10.86
CA VAL A 101 13.35 7.96 12.27
C VAL A 101 13.84 6.78 13.10
N VAL A 102 14.88 7.00 13.88
CA VAL A 102 15.37 5.98 14.83
C VAL A 102 14.33 5.80 15.93
N VAL A 103 13.86 4.57 16.10
CA VAL A 103 12.93 4.16 17.17
C VAL A 103 13.69 4.02 18.48
N THR A 104 14.80 3.29 18.44
CA THR A 104 15.74 3.13 19.55
C THR A 104 17.15 2.99 19.02
N SER A 105 18.14 3.47 19.79
CA SER A 105 19.57 3.37 19.46
C SER A 105 20.21 2.05 19.93
N ASN A 106 19.42 0.99 20.08
CA ASN A 106 19.88 -0.35 20.41
C ASN A 106 19.63 -1.31 19.25
N TYR A 107 20.33 -2.44 19.28
CA TYR A 107 20.06 -3.56 18.41
C TYR A 107 18.74 -4.22 18.81
N HIS A 108 17.80 -4.27 17.89
CA HIS A 108 16.52 -4.94 18.04
C HIS A 108 16.33 -5.99 16.95
N ALA A 109 15.65 -7.07 17.27
CA ALA A 109 15.31 -8.15 16.34
C ALA A 109 13.82 -8.53 16.43
N ASN A 110 13.35 -9.29 15.43
CA ASN A 110 11.99 -9.84 15.40
C ASN A 110 10.91 -8.75 15.51
N HIS A 111 10.96 -7.76 14.63
CA HIS A 111 9.99 -6.67 14.63
C HIS A 111 8.60 -7.17 14.21
N SER A 112 7.59 -6.75 14.94
CA SER A 112 6.19 -6.81 14.56
C SER A 112 5.56 -5.43 14.77
N ILE A 113 4.75 -4.98 13.82
CA ILE A 113 4.09 -3.68 13.90
C ILE A 113 2.60 -3.85 13.59
N ASN A 114 1.77 -3.12 14.32
CA ASN A 114 0.34 -3.09 14.11
C ASN A 114 -0.21 -1.68 14.33
N PHE A 115 -1.38 -1.39 13.74
CA PHE A 115 -2.08 -0.14 13.94
C PHE A 115 -3.26 -0.34 14.90
N ASP A 116 -3.27 0.40 16.00
CA ASP A 116 -4.41 0.47 16.92
C ASP A 116 -5.39 1.54 16.42
N THR A 117 -6.49 1.09 15.84
CA THR A 117 -7.51 1.97 15.26
C THR A 117 -8.25 2.80 16.30
N ASN A 118 -8.35 2.34 17.55
CA ASN A 118 -9.02 3.07 18.63
C ASN A 118 -8.14 4.22 19.15
N ALA A 119 -6.86 3.95 19.33
CA ALA A 119 -5.91 4.96 19.80
C ALA A 119 -5.36 5.84 18.68
N GLY A 120 -5.48 5.42 17.40
CA GLY A 120 -4.83 6.07 16.26
C GLY A 120 -3.32 6.02 16.36
N LYS A 121 -2.75 4.87 16.77
CA LYS A 121 -1.32 4.72 17.06
C LYS A 121 -0.75 3.46 16.42
N MET A 122 0.53 3.56 16.05
CA MET A 122 1.35 2.39 15.74
C MET A 122 1.85 1.74 17.03
N VAL A 123 1.80 0.42 17.09
CA VAL A 123 2.40 -0.38 18.17
C VAL A 123 3.44 -1.28 17.54
N ILE A 124 4.70 -1.12 17.94
CA ILE A 124 5.82 -1.95 17.51
C ILE A 124 6.20 -2.85 18.67
N VAL A 125 6.29 -4.15 18.41
CA VAL A 125 6.81 -5.14 19.38
C VAL A 125 8.13 -5.68 18.83
N THR A 126 9.12 -5.78 19.69
CA THR A 126 10.46 -6.18 19.29
C THR A 126 11.21 -6.84 20.46
N SER A 127 12.29 -7.53 20.16
CA SER A 127 13.25 -8.05 21.15
C SER A 127 14.44 -7.12 21.23
N ASP A 128 14.69 -6.53 22.41
CA ASP A 128 15.83 -5.64 22.68
C ASP A 128 17.06 -6.44 23.14
N SER A 129 17.96 -6.72 22.22
CA SER A 129 19.19 -7.47 22.52
C SER A 129 20.23 -6.67 23.31
N GLY A 130 20.09 -5.34 23.39
CA GLY A 130 20.95 -4.49 24.19
C GLY A 130 20.70 -4.61 25.71
N THR A 131 19.54 -5.17 26.10
CA THR A 131 19.13 -5.29 27.51
C THR A 131 18.79 -6.73 27.90
N GLY A 132 19.39 -7.74 27.27
CA GLY A 132 19.15 -9.15 27.60
C GLY A 132 18.02 -9.80 26.80
N SER A 133 17.70 -9.27 25.63
CA SER A 133 16.66 -9.78 24.71
C SER A 133 15.24 -9.71 25.30
N TYR A 134 14.96 -8.71 26.11
CA TYR A 134 13.63 -8.49 26.65
C TYR A 134 12.65 -8.05 25.57
N GLY A 135 11.41 -8.53 25.65
CA GLY A 135 10.32 -8.04 24.81
C GLY A 135 9.97 -6.59 25.16
N ARG A 136 9.88 -5.75 24.12
CA ARG A 136 9.47 -4.34 24.27
C ARG A 136 8.31 -4.03 23.36
N ALA A 137 7.43 -3.16 23.82
CA ALA A 137 6.37 -2.56 23.01
C ALA A 137 6.57 -1.04 22.98
N ILE A 138 6.54 -0.46 21.80
CA ILE A 138 6.81 0.97 21.57
C ILE A 138 5.64 1.55 20.81
N VAL A 139 5.13 2.70 21.29
CA VAL A 139 3.99 3.37 20.66
C VAL A 139 4.49 4.52 19.81
N GLY A 140 4.04 4.56 18.54
CA GLY A 140 4.35 5.60 17.58
C GLY A 140 3.13 6.40 17.15
N THR A 141 3.33 7.68 16.84
CA THR A 141 2.30 8.56 16.27
C THR A 141 2.77 9.05 14.91
N VAL A 142 2.00 8.73 13.86
CA VAL A 142 2.25 9.25 12.51
C VAL A 142 1.69 10.66 12.38
N SER A 143 2.46 11.54 11.75
CA SER A 143 2.05 12.90 11.39
C SER A 143 2.67 13.28 10.04
N GLY A 144 1.83 13.47 9.03
CA GLY A 144 2.27 13.72 7.66
C GLY A 144 3.12 12.58 7.11
N THR A 145 4.39 12.82 6.84
CA THR A 145 5.37 11.84 6.34
C THR A 145 6.39 11.41 7.39
N SER A 146 6.14 11.68 8.67
CA SER A 146 7.03 11.34 9.77
C SER A 146 6.29 10.56 10.85
N ILE A 147 7.05 9.92 11.73
CA ILE A 147 6.55 9.21 12.91
C ILE A 147 7.37 9.63 14.13
N SER A 148 6.71 9.79 15.29
CA SER A 148 7.36 10.04 16.57
C SER A 148 7.03 8.92 17.54
N PHE A 149 7.94 8.65 18.48
CA PHE A 149 7.81 7.58 19.46
C PHE A 149 7.80 8.13 20.87
N GLY A 150 7.08 7.44 21.77
CA GLY A 150 7.16 7.68 23.20
C GLY A 150 8.51 7.24 23.77
N SER A 151 8.75 7.55 25.06
CA SER A 151 9.94 7.05 25.78
C SER A 151 9.92 5.53 25.86
N VAL A 152 11.05 4.91 25.64
CA VAL A 152 11.30 3.45 25.70
C VAL A 152 11.82 3.08 27.08
#